data_fb15881350960df4bb493e034157ee86
#
_entry.id   fb15881350960df4bb493e034157ee86
#
_cell.length_a   1.000
_cell.length_b   1.000
_cell.length_c   1.000
_cell.angle_alpha   90.00
_cell.angle_beta   90.00
_cell.angle_gamma   90.00
#
_symmetry.space_group_name_H-M   'P 1'
#
loop_
_entity.id
_entity.type
_entity.pdbx_description
1 polymer ?
#
loop_
_entity_poly.entity_id
_entity_poly.type
_entity_poly.pdbx_seq_one_letter_code
_entity_poly.pdbx_strand_id
1 'polypeptide(L)'
;MTISIEDVKVIIPIGGEATRLRPLTVETSKAAVRLLNRPLIEYTLLELARQGIKEIIFGVRGYVNYRSLFDLYKEGIGFSARYHIKPRVHFKYQPRVDSIGNADAVRINLEYYDIQEHFLVVQGDNLFKLDVKKVLEFHENKNAFMTIVLKPVENVEEFGVAELESDNRIKKFVEKPKKEEAPSNLANTGLYVISPEIRKIFKSEEVQEMYKMGKMDFGKDIIPYLIKKGYPIYGYITNDLWFDVGTPGRYLDAMLTLLKTLDAKDMHGIRIDPNRRIFVQGTSPDSRKRRLAIKRMYKKGELKLEGNILIGRHCQIGKHTYIEESSIDNFTIIGEGVKIVKSSLMDRCYIGDYAIIENSIIARHVEIRSSKSRPTRIINSVIAEDVVIGEGSEIVNSKIYPHKLINAESKLYDTVLT
;
A
#
# COMPACT_ATOMS: atom_id res chain seq x y z
N MET A 1 -33.55 7.96 4.02
CA MET A 1 -32.64 8.43 5.10
C MET A 1 -31.27 8.55 4.49
N THR A 2 -30.61 9.69 4.61
CA THR A 2 -29.26 9.88 4.03
C THR A 2 -28.24 9.09 4.83
N ILE A 3 -27.43 8.27 4.16
CA ILE A 3 -26.37 7.50 4.82
C ILE A 3 -25.34 8.48 5.39
N SER A 4 -25.27 8.58 6.73
CA SER A 4 -24.25 9.41 7.38
C SER A 4 -22.91 8.70 7.35
N ILE A 5 -21.86 9.35 6.83
CA ILE A 5 -20.51 8.77 6.76
C ILE A 5 -19.97 8.38 8.15
N GLU A 6 -20.44 9.06 9.21
CA GLU A 6 -20.01 8.78 10.57
C GLU A 6 -20.55 7.46 11.14
N ASP A 7 -21.66 6.96 10.57
CA ASP A 7 -22.29 5.70 10.97
C ASP A 7 -21.83 4.53 10.11
N VAL A 8 -21.15 4.82 9.00
CA VAL A 8 -20.62 3.80 8.08
C VAL A 8 -19.43 3.09 8.71
N LYS A 9 -19.51 1.77 8.81
CA LYS A 9 -18.38 0.92 9.18
C LYS A 9 -17.62 0.52 7.92
N VAL A 10 -16.30 0.36 8.07
CA VAL A 10 -15.43 -0.09 6.97
C VAL A 10 -14.87 -1.46 7.32
N ILE A 11 -15.00 -2.42 6.41
CA ILE A 11 -14.34 -3.72 6.51
C ILE A 11 -13.20 -3.75 5.48
N ILE A 12 -12.00 -4.06 5.94
CA ILE A 12 -10.81 -4.15 5.10
C ILE A 12 -10.32 -5.60 5.09
N PRO A 13 -10.67 -6.40 4.05
CA PRO A 13 -10.14 -7.74 3.88
C PRO A 13 -8.64 -7.71 3.61
N ILE A 14 -7.88 -8.50 4.38
CA ILE A 14 -6.42 -8.61 4.28
C ILE A 14 -6.03 -10.08 4.42
N GLY A 15 -5.77 -10.73 3.29
CA GLY A 15 -5.62 -12.18 3.35
C GLY A 15 -4.80 -12.82 2.23
N GLY A 16 -4.37 -12.03 1.26
CA GLY A 16 -3.54 -12.53 0.16
C GLY A 16 -2.09 -12.78 0.59
N GLU A 17 -1.45 -13.80 0.02
CA GLU A 17 -0.01 -14.08 0.24
C GLU A 17 0.92 -13.06 -0.43
N ALA A 18 0.36 -12.17 -1.26
CA ALA A 18 1.09 -11.12 -1.99
C ALA A 18 2.37 -11.61 -2.68
N THR A 19 2.31 -12.80 -3.30
CA THR A 19 3.46 -13.49 -3.91
C THR A 19 4.18 -12.66 -4.97
N ARG A 20 3.44 -11.80 -5.71
CA ARG A 20 4.01 -10.92 -6.73
C ARG A 20 4.90 -9.81 -6.17
N LEU A 21 4.70 -9.43 -4.89
CA LEU A 21 5.50 -8.43 -4.20
C LEU A 21 6.68 -9.05 -3.41
N ARG A 22 6.79 -10.39 -3.40
CA ARG A 22 7.95 -11.06 -2.78
C ARG A 22 9.24 -10.54 -3.42
N PRO A 23 10.31 -10.37 -2.63
CA PRO A 23 10.50 -10.91 -1.28
C PRO A 23 10.03 -10.01 -0.12
N LEU A 24 9.48 -8.82 -0.37
CA LEU A 24 9.07 -7.87 0.68
C LEU A 24 7.93 -8.37 1.59
N THR A 25 7.21 -9.40 1.14
CA THR A 25 6.02 -9.94 1.83
C THR A 25 6.20 -11.37 2.32
N VAL A 26 7.44 -11.79 2.54
CA VAL A 26 7.73 -13.13 3.08
C VAL A 26 7.35 -13.22 4.56
N GLU A 27 7.75 -12.22 5.34
CA GLU A 27 7.58 -12.20 6.79
C GLU A 27 6.62 -11.12 7.30
N THR A 28 6.15 -10.27 6.39
CA THR A 28 5.27 -9.17 6.75
C THR A 28 4.05 -9.11 5.83
N SER A 29 2.93 -8.61 6.36
CA SER A 29 1.74 -8.35 5.55
C SER A 29 2.03 -7.31 4.47
N LYS A 30 1.48 -7.50 3.25
CA LYS A 30 1.52 -6.48 2.20
C LYS A 30 1.02 -5.11 2.71
N ALA A 31 -0.03 -5.12 3.51
CA ALA A 31 -0.62 -3.93 4.10
C ALA A 31 0.37 -3.17 5.03
N ALA A 32 1.33 -3.88 5.62
CA ALA A 32 2.34 -3.33 6.51
C ALA A 32 3.67 -2.96 5.81
N VAL A 33 3.86 -3.33 4.54
CA VAL A 33 5.04 -2.91 3.75
C VAL A 33 5.13 -1.40 3.75
N ARG A 34 6.33 -0.88 4.01
CA ARG A 34 6.54 0.57 4.13
C ARG A 34 6.67 1.23 2.76
N LEU A 35 5.95 2.32 2.58
CA LEU A 35 6.02 3.21 1.42
C LEU A 35 6.09 4.66 1.93
N LEU A 36 7.10 5.43 1.53
CA LEU A 36 7.33 6.79 2.02
C LEU A 36 7.27 6.88 3.56
N ASN A 37 7.99 5.99 4.23
CA ASN A 37 8.20 5.98 5.68
C ASN A 37 6.96 5.65 6.53
N ARG A 38 5.91 5.05 5.92
CA ARG A 38 4.71 4.57 6.63
C ARG A 38 4.18 3.27 6.01
N PRO A 39 3.45 2.44 6.76
CA PRO A 39 2.77 1.28 6.21
C PRO A 39 1.84 1.63 5.05
N LEU A 40 1.78 0.79 4.03
CA LEU A 40 0.96 1.00 2.84
C LEU A 40 -0.51 1.27 3.19
N ILE A 41 -1.08 0.46 4.07
CA ILE A 41 -2.48 0.61 4.49
C ILE A 41 -2.77 1.94 5.18
N GLU A 42 -1.76 2.59 5.76
CA GLU A 42 -1.93 3.82 6.54
C GLU A 42 -2.43 5.00 5.68
N TYR A 43 -2.17 4.98 4.37
CA TYR A 43 -2.75 5.95 3.43
C TYR A 43 -4.27 5.83 3.37
N THR A 44 -4.76 4.62 3.20
CA THR A 44 -6.20 4.30 3.18
C THR A 44 -6.87 4.61 4.53
N LEU A 45 -6.25 4.20 5.64
CA LEU A 45 -6.79 4.48 6.97
C LEU A 45 -6.90 5.97 7.24
N LEU A 46 -5.89 6.75 6.82
CA LEU A 46 -5.87 8.19 7.01
C LEU A 46 -6.90 8.90 6.13
N GLU A 47 -7.07 8.47 4.88
CA GLU A 47 -8.08 9.00 3.96
C GLU A 47 -9.49 8.79 4.51
N LEU A 48 -9.82 7.58 4.95
CA LEU A 48 -11.10 7.24 5.56
C LEU A 48 -11.37 8.03 6.86
N ALA A 49 -10.38 8.06 7.75
CA ALA A 49 -10.50 8.73 9.04
C ALA A 49 -10.72 10.24 8.91
N ARG A 50 -10.05 10.90 7.95
CA ARG A 50 -10.22 12.33 7.67
C ARG A 50 -11.59 12.70 7.13
N GLN A 51 -12.24 11.75 6.49
CA GLN A 51 -13.60 11.94 5.97
C GLN A 51 -14.70 11.65 7.00
N GLY A 52 -14.35 11.21 8.21
CA GLY A 52 -15.27 11.01 9.31
C GLY A 52 -15.60 9.56 9.65
N ILE A 53 -14.99 8.59 8.99
CA ILE A 53 -15.12 7.17 9.37
C ILE A 53 -14.55 6.94 10.78
N LYS A 54 -15.38 6.37 11.66
CA LYS A 54 -15.05 6.16 13.08
C LYS A 54 -14.69 4.72 13.42
N GLU A 55 -15.12 3.75 12.62
CA GLU A 55 -14.92 2.33 12.88
C GLU A 55 -14.39 1.61 11.63
N ILE A 56 -13.24 0.95 11.79
CA ILE A 56 -12.59 0.16 10.74
C ILE A 56 -12.31 -1.23 11.29
N ILE A 57 -12.72 -2.26 10.54
CA ILE A 57 -12.60 -3.65 10.92
C ILE A 57 -11.62 -4.33 9.94
N PHE A 58 -10.53 -4.86 10.45
CA PHE A 58 -9.58 -5.63 9.66
C PHE A 58 -10.05 -7.07 9.52
N GLY A 59 -10.43 -7.47 8.31
CA GLY A 59 -10.78 -8.84 7.94
C GLY A 59 -9.52 -9.65 7.62
N VAL A 60 -8.78 -10.05 8.65
CA VAL A 60 -7.44 -10.63 8.51
C VAL A 60 -7.46 -12.14 8.31
N ARG A 61 -6.76 -12.63 7.29
CA ARG A 61 -6.49 -14.06 7.08
C ARG A 61 -5.03 -14.37 7.41
N GLY A 62 -4.82 -15.38 8.25
CA GLY A 62 -3.50 -15.82 8.65
C GLY A 62 -2.84 -14.95 9.73
N TYR A 63 -2.01 -15.62 10.55
CA TYR A 63 -1.39 -15.00 11.73
C TYR A 63 -0.44 -13.86 11.39
N VAL A 64 0.32 -13.97 10.29
CA VAL A 64 1.27 -12.93 9.86
C VAL A 64 0.54 -11.61 9.56
N ASN A 65 -0.59 -11.66 8.85
CA ASN A 65 -1.39 -10.47 8.58
C ASN A 65 -1.97 -9.87 9.88
N TYR A 66 -2.50 -10.72 10.76
CA TYR A 66 -3.05 -10.27 12.04
C TYR A 66 -1.97 -9.58 12.89
N ARG A 67 -0.85 -10.25 13.13
CA ARG A 67 0.24 -9.75 13.96
C ARG A 67 0.79 -8.43 13.42
N SER A 68 1.07 -8.36 12.10
CA SER A 68 1.62 -7.17 11.47
C SER A 68 0.75 -5.93 11.71
N LEU A 69 -0.58 -6.08 11.66
CA LEU A 69 -1.50 -4.96 11.83
C LEU A 69 -1.79 -4.66 13.30
N PHE A 70 -1.94 -5.71 14.11
CA PHE A 70 -2.21 -5.54 15.54
C PHE A 70 -1.05 -4.85 16.26
N ASP A 71 0.20 -5.21 15.95
CA ASP A 71 1.38 -4.58 16.52
C ASP A 71 1.48 -3.09 16.15
N LEU A 72 1.04 -2.71 14.93
CA LEU A 72 1.09 -1.33 14.44
C LEU A 72 -0.05 -0.46 14.99
N TYR A 73 -1.26 -0.98 15.06
CA TYR A 73 -2.46 -0.14 15.24
C TYR A 73 -3.25 -0.43 16.51
N LYS A 74 -3.19 -1.66 17.04
CA LYS A 74 -4.00 -2.07 18.19
C LYS A 74 -5.46 -1.62 18.00
N GLU A 75 -6.01 -0.85 18.94
CA GLU A 75 -7.37 -0.31 18.90
C GLU A 75 -7.47 1.10 18.28
N GLY A 76 -6.41 1.63 17.67
CA GLY A 76 -6.41 2.91 16.97
C GLY A 76 -6.03 4.14 17.79
N ILE A 77 -5.76 4.02 19.09
CA ILE A 77 -5.39 5.16 19.95
C ILE A 77 -4.14 5.86 19.42
N GLY A 78 -3.07 5.09 19.18
CA GLY A 78 -1.80 5.60 18.69
C GLY A 78 -1.89 6.22 17.29
N PHE A 79 -2.71 5.64 16.41
CA PHE A 79 -2.97 6.17 15.09
C PHE A 79 -3.68 7.53 15.18
N SER A 80 -4.80 7.61 15.90
CA SER A 80 -5.58 8.84 16.03
C SER A 80 -4.77 9.97 16.70
N ALA A 81 -3.96 9.64 17.70
CA ALA A 81 -3.06 10.61 18.35
C ALA A 81 -2.00 11.14 17.36
N ARG A 82 -1.36 10.27 16.58
CA ARG A 82 -0.32 10.64 15.60
C ARG A 82 -0.82 11.61 14.54
N TYR A 83 -2.04 11.41 14.06
CA TYR A 83 -2.64 12.18 12.97
C TYR A 83 -3.63 13.24 13.42
N HIS A 84 -3.78 13.44 14.72
CA HIS A 84 -4.74 14.42 15.32
C HIS A 84 -6.18 14.20 14.84
N ILE A 85 -6.58 12.93 14.67
CA ILE A 85 -7.93 12.55 14.25
C ILE A 85 -8.91 12.67 15.44
N LYS A 86 -9.99 13.44 15.25
CA LYS A 86 -11.06 13.62 16.22
C LYS A 86 -12.42 13.59 15.50
N PRO A 87 -13.39 12.78 15.97
CA PRO A 87 -13.27 11.77 17.03
C PRO A 87 -12.29 10.67 16.68
N ARG A 88 -11.84 9.91 17.69
CA ARG A 88 -10.91 8.79 17.54
C ARG A 88 -11.50 7.72 16.61
N VAL A 89 -10.66 7.15 15.73
CA VAL A 89 -10.99 5.95 14.96
C VAL A 89 -10.77 4.70 15.82
N HIS A 90 -11.71 3.79 15.79
CA HIS A 90 -11.64 2.49 16.44
C HIS A 90 -11.28 1.41 15.43
N PHE A 91 -10.20 0.70 15.68
CA PHE A 91 -9.82 -0.48 14.92
C PHE A 91 -10.28 -1.74 15.62
N LYS A 92 -10.94 -2.60 14.87
CA LYS A 92 -11.39 -3.93 15.27
C LYS A 92 -10.76 -4.98 14.37
N TYR A 93 -10.76 -6.20 14.81
CA TYR A 93 -10.12 -7.31 14.11
C TYR A 93 -11.09 -8.48 13.96
N GLN A 94 -11.00 -9.17 12.86
CA GLN A 94 -11.75 -10.39 12.65
C GLN A 94 -11.50 -11.38 13.80
N PRO A 95 -12.56 -12.02 14.34
CA PRO A 95 -12.44 -12.88 15.55
C PRO A 95 -11.62 -14.16 15.31
N ARG A 96 -11.45 -14.55 14.04
CA ARG A 96 -10.67 -15.73 13.63
C ARG A 96 -9.99 -15.48 12.29
N VAL A 97 -8.83 -16.10 12.06
CA VAL A 97 -7.94 -15.81 10.92
C VAL A 97 -8.05 -16.83 9.77
N ASP A 98 -9.14 -17.54 9.66
CA ASP A 98 -9.34 -18.70 8.79
C ASP A 98 -10.32 -18.45 7.60
N SER A 99 -10.57 -17.20 7.24
CA SER A 99 -11.44 -16.89 6.09
C SER A 99 -10.90 -17.49 4.78
N ILE A 100 -11.82 -18.00 3.94
CA ILE A 100 -11.48 -18.67 2.67
C ILE A 100 -11.40 -17.72 1.47
N GLY A 101 -11.80 -16.45 1.63
CA GLY A 101 -11.76 -15.41 0.61
C GLY A 101 -12.09 -14.04 1.18
N ASN A 102 -11.99 -12.99 0.35
CA ASN A 102 -12.27 -11.63 0.79
C ASN A 102 -13.76 -11.41 1.12
N ALA A 103 -14.68 -12.05 0.41
CA ALA A 103 -16.11 -12.01 0.72
C ALA A 103 -16.45 -12.79 2.00
N ASP A 104 -15.74 -13.88 2.29
CA ASP A 104 -15.90 -14.62 3.54
C ASP A 104 -15.39 -13.82 4.75
N ALA A 105 -14.29 -13.09 4.60
CA ALA A 105 -13.83 -12.17 5.63
C ALA A 105 -14.90 -11.11 5.95
N VAL A 106 -15.57 -10.59 4.92
CA VAL A 106 -16.68 -9.65 5.11
C VAL A 106 -17.87 -10.35 5.81
N ARG A 107 -18.27 -11.53 5.38
CA ARG A 107 -19.35 -12.31 6.01
C ARG A 107 -19.09 -12.53 7.50
N ILE A 108 -17.91 -13.00 7.87
CA ILE A 108 -17.53 -13.26 9.27
C ILE A 108 -17.67 -11.98 10.12
N ASN A 109 -17.18 -10.85 9.60
CA ASN A 109 -17.22 -9.59 10.34
C ASN A 109 -18.62 -8.99 10.43
N LEU A 110 -19.45 -9.13 9.37
CA LEU A 110 -20.86 -8.73 9.40
C LEU A 110 -21.66 -9.49 10.47
N GLU A 111 -21.42 -10.80 10.58
CA GLU A 111 -22.09 -11.64 11.56
C GLU A 111 -21.61 -11.35 12.99
N TYR A 112 -20.29 -11.28 13.20
CA TYR A 112 -19.71 -11.13 14.53
C TYR A 112 -19.98 -9.75 15.15
N TYR A 113 -19.90 -8.68 14.36
CA TYR A 113 -20.12 -7.30 14.82
C TYR A 113 -21.56 -6.83 14.61
N ASP A 114 -22.44 -7.71 14.17
CA ASP A 114 -23.86 -7.47 13.89
C ASP A 114 -24.14 -6.19 13.12
N ILE A 115 -23.46 -6.03 11.98
CA ILE A 115 -23.59 -4.81 11.16
C ILE A 115 -24.92 -4.83 10.42
N GLN A 116 -25.77 -3.84 10.71
CA GLN A 116 -27.13 -3.72 10.17
C GLN A 116 -27.28 -2.54 9.20
N GLU A 117 -26.27 -1.67 9.10
CA GLU A 117 -26.24 -0.49 8.26
C GLU A 117 -25.50 -0.77 6.95
N HIS A 118 -25.62 0.15 5.98
CA HIS A 118 -24.73 0.17 4.81
C HIS A 118 -23.27 0.30 5.25
N PHE A 119 -22.40 -0.40 4.61
CA PHE A 119 -20.98 -0.44 4.98
C PHE A 119 -20.07 -0.36 3.77
N LEU A 120 -18.82 0.00 4.00
CA LEU A 120 -17.77 0.01 3.00
C LEU A 120 -16.93 -1.25 3.10
N VAL A 121 -16.53 -1.79 1.95
CA VAL A 121 -15.44 -2.75 1.83
C VAL A 121 -14.32 -2.09 1.05
N VAL A 122 -13.10 -2.15 1.56
CA VAL A 122 -11.91 -1.61 0.92
C VAL A 122 -10.82 -2.66 0.94
N GLN A 123 -10.28 -3.04 -0.22
CA GLN A 123 -9.17 -3.99 -0.27
C GLN A 123 -7.93 -3.40 0.40
N GLY A 124 -7.30 -4.18 1.30
CA GLY A 124 -6.23 -3.71 2.18
C GLY A 124 -4.88 -3.41 1.53
N ASP A 125 -4.77 -3.64 0.22
CA ASP A 125 -3.57 -3.40 -0.58
C ASP A 125 -3.69 -2.20 -1.53
N ASN A 126 -4.83 -1.52 -1.48
CA ASN A 126 -5.11 -0.35 -2.29
C ASN A 126 -4.72 0.94 -1.58
N LEU A 127 -4.25 1.87 -2.38
CA LEU A 127 -3.97 3.23 -2.00
C LEU A 127 -4.86 4.14 -2.84
N PHE A 128 -5.69 4.93 -2.21
CA PHE A 128 -6.62 5.80 -2.91
C PHE A 128 -6.75 7.18 -2.25
N LYS A 129 -7.19 8.14 -3.05
CA LYS A 129 -7.70 9.43 -2.60
C LYS A 129 -9.04 9.63 -3.31
N LEU A 130 -10.15 9.46 -2.61
CA LEU A 130 -11.50 9.45 -3.16
C LEU A 130 -12.47 10.12 -2.16
N ASP A 131 -13.40 10.89 -2.67
CA ASP A 131 -14.50 11.44 -1.87
C ASP A 131 -15.56 10.36 -1.60
N VAL A 132 -15.44 9.71 -0.46
CA VAL A 132 -16.32 8.61 -0.04
C VAL A 132 -17.77 9.07 0.11
N LYS A 133 -17.98 10.33 0.51
CA LYS A 133 -19.33 10.90 0.66
C LYS A 133 -20.08 10.91 -0.67
N LYS A 134 -19.41 11.29 -1.76
CA LYS A 134 -20.01 11.24 -3.10
C LYS A 134 -20.36 9.82 -3.54
N VAL A 135 -19.55 8.83 -3.17
CA VAL A 135 -19.86 7.43 -3.46
C VAL A 135 -21.09 6.95 -2.69
N LEU A 136 -21.23 7.36 -1.42
CA LEU A 136 -22.41 7.06 -0.61
C LEU A 136 -23.68 7.73 -1.18
N GLU A 137 -23.60 9.01 -1.53
CA GLU A 137 -24.69 9.74 -2.18
C GLU A 137 -25.12 9.10 -3.51
N PHE A 138 -24.16 8.68 -4.33
CA PHE A 138 -24.45 7.94 -5.56
C PHE A 138 -25.16 6.61 -5.27
N HIS A 139 -24.68 5.86 -4.28
CA HIS A 139 -25.26 4.58 -3.87
C HIS A 139 -26.73 4.74 -3.46
N GLU A 140 -27.05 5.75 -2.64
CA GLU A 140 -28.41 6.06 -2.22
C GLU A 140 -29.30 6.48 -3.41
N ASN A 141 -28.81 7.41 -4.24
CA ASN A 141 -29.57 7.90 -5.40
C ASN A 141 -29.94 6.80 -6.39
N LYS A 142 -29.11 5.76 -6.47
CA LYS A 142 -29.36 4.58 -7.32
C LYS A 142 -30.18 3.49 -6.62
N ASN A 143 -30.50 3.65 -5.35
CA ASN A 143 -31.12 2.58 -4.56
C ASN A 143 -30.34 1.27 -4.70
N ALA A 144 -29.02 1.36 -4.71
CA ALA A 144 -28.13 0.27 -5.07
C ALA A 144 -28.09 -0.79 -3.96
N PHE A 145 -28.07 -2.05 -4.35
CA PHE A 145 -27.69 -3.15 -3.47
C PHE A 145 -26.18 -3.14 -3.21
N MET A 146 -25.40 -2.84 -4.27
CA MET A 146 -23.96 -2.72 -4.22
C MET A 146 -23.49 -1.65 -5.21
N THR A 147 -22.59 -0.78 -4.78
CA THR A 147 -21.85 0.15 -5.65
C THR A 147 -20.40 -0.25 -5.69
N ILE A 148 -19.84 -0.42 -6.87
CA ILE A 148 -18.44 -0.73 -7.12
C ILE A 148 -17.76 0.53 -7.65
N VAL A 149 -16.69 0.98 -7.00
CA VAL A 149 -15.87 2.07 -7.52
C VAL A 149 -14.99 1.54 -8.64
N LEU A 150 -15.10 2.17 -9.81
CA LEU A 150 -14.43 1.79 -11.05
C LEU A 150 -13.48 2.89 -11.52
N LYS A 151 -12.35 2.49 -12.07
CA LYS A 151 -11.36 3.42 -12.65
C LYS A 151 -10.96 2.98 -14.05
N PRO A 152 -10.91 3.92 -15.04
CA PRO A 152 -10.33 3.61 -16.34
C PRO A 152 -8.83 3.26 -16.21
N VAL A 153 -8.43 2.14 -16.82
CA VAL A 153 -7.03 1.65 -16.83
C VAL A 153 -6.61 1.26 -18.24
N GLU A 154 -5.30 1.27 -18.51
CA GLU A 154 -4.74 0.81 -19.78
C GLU A 154 -4.58 -0.71 -19.81
N ASN A 155 -4.13 -1.30 -18.69
CA ASN A 155 -3.93 -2.74 -18.56
C ASN A 155 -5.10 -3.38 -17.78
N VAL A 156 -6.00 -4.03 -18.51
CA VAL A 156 -7.21 -4.66 -17.97
C VAL A 156 -6.97 -6.06 -17.43
N GLU A 157 -5.92 -6.75 -17.86
CA GLU A 157 -5.68 -8.17 -17.59
C GLU A 157 -5.39 -8.48 -16.11
N GLU A 158 -5.10 -7.45 -15.34
CA GLU A 158 -4.75 -7.62 -13.92
C GLU A 158 -5.92 -7.38 -12.96
N PHE A 159 -7.05 -6.90 -13.46
CA PHE A 159 -8.19 -6.45 -12.65
C PHE A 159 -9.50 -7.12 -13.06
N GLY A 160 -10.46 -7.12 -12.16
CA GLY A 160 -11.86 -7.31 -12.54
C GLY A 160 -12.32 -6.11 -13.37
N VAL A 161 -13.05 -6.33 -14.45
CA VAL A 161 -13.48 -5.28 -15.37
C VAL A 161 -15.00 -5.31 -15.54
N ALA A 162 -15.63 -4.13 -15.49
CA ALA A 162 -17.08 -3.98 -15.56
C ALA A 162 -17.53 -3.29 -16.86
N GLU A 163 -18.58 -3.82 -17.51
CA GLU A 163 -19.37 -3.15 -18.55
C GLU A 163 -20.60 -2.51 -17.90
N LEU A 164 -20.87 -1.25 -18.22
CA LEU A 164 -21.97 -0.49 -17.67
C LEU A 164 -23.07 -0.25 -18.71
N GLU A 165 -24.31 -0.19 -18.26
CA GLU A 165 -25.44 0.39 -18.96
C GLU A 165 -25.39 1.93 -18.88
N SER A 166 -26.26 2.61 -19.63
CA SER A 166 -26.31 4.09 -19.71
C SER A 166 -26.60 4.76 -18.37
N ASP A 167 -27.25 4.07 -17.45
CA ASP A 167 -27.56 4.54 -16.10
C ASP A 167 -26.51 4.16 -15.05
N ASN A 168 -25.37 3.62 -15.48
CA ASN A 168 -24.27 3.06 -14.68
C ASN A 168 -24.58 1.72 -13.99
N ARG A 169 -25.67 1.03 -14.34
CA ARG A 169 -25.89 -0.33 -13.87
C ARG A 169 -24.83 -1.26 -14.47
N ILE A 170 -24.30 -2.18 -13.67
CA ILE A 170 -23.32 -3.16 -14.16
C ILE A 170 -24.04 -4.25 -14.93
N LYS A 171 -23.78 -4.32 -16.24
CA LYS A 171 -24.32 -5.33 -17.15
C LYS A 171 -23.49 -6.61 -17.13
N LYS A 172 -22.18 -6.48 -17.08
CA LYS A 172 -21.23 -7.60 -17.12
C LYS A 172 -20.01 -7.29 -16.25
N PHE A 173 -19.50 -8.31 -15.61
CA PHE A 173 -18.25 -8.25 -14.85
C PHE A 173 -17.39 -9.46 -15.17
N VAL A 174 -16.12 -9.26 -15.48
CA VAL A 174 -15.16 -10.32 -15.80
C VAL A 174 -13.89 -10.12 -15.00
N GLU A 175 -13.52 -11.11 -14.20
CA GLU A 175 -12.30 -11.07 -13.39
C GLU A 175 -11.08 -11.44 -14.25
N LYS A 176 -10.15 -10.51 -14.37
CA LYS A 176 -8.87 -10.66 -15.09
C LYS A 176 -9.05 -11.22 -16.51
N PRO A 177 -9.82 -10.52 -17.36
CA PRO A 177 -10.02 -10.95 -18.74
C PRO A 177 -8.72 -10.87 -19.54
N LYS A 178 -8.61 -11.63 -20.61
CA LYS A 178 -7.64 -11.31 -21.66
C LYS A 178 -8.02 -9.98 -22.30
N LYS A 179 -7.06 -9.25 -22.84
CA LYS A 179 -7.26 -7.91 -23.39
C LYS A 179 -8.38 -7.89 -24.45
N GLU A 180 -8.44 -8.91 -25.30
CA GLU A 180 -9.42 -9.06 -26.37
C GLU A 180 -10.82 -9.43 -25.85
N GLU A 181 -10.92 -9.98 -24.64
CA GLU A 181 -12.16 -10.43 -24.01
C GLU A 181 -12.72 -9.41 -23.00
N ALA A 182 -11.94 -8.35 -22.74
CA ALA A 182 -12.33 -7.35 -21.76
C ALA A 182 -13.55 -6.56 -22.23
N PRO A 183 -14.63 -6.52 -21.43
CA PRO A 183 -15.89 -5.86 -21.84
C PRO A 183 -15.75 -4.32 -21.86
N SER A 184 -14.75 -3.77 -21.20
CA SER A 184 -14.44 -2.34 -21.12
C SER A 184 -13.02 -2.12 -20.59
N ASN A 185 -12.65 -0.88 -20.29
CA ASN A 185 -11.43 -0.53 -19.55
C ASN A 185 -11.69 -0.09 -18.09
N LEU A 186 -12.89 -0.31 -17.57
CA LEU A 186 -13.29 0.10 -16.22
C LEU A 186 -12.90 -0.98 -15.20
N ALA A 187 -11.75 -0.79 -14.58
CA ALA A 187 -11.23 -1.70 -13.58
C ALA A 187 -11.90 -1.52 -12.22
N ASN A 188 -12.18 -2.64 -11.57
CA ASN A 188 -12.61 -2.71 -10.18
C ASN A 188 -11.48 -2.26 -9.24
N THR A 189 -11.72 -1.20 -8.50
CA THR A 189 -10.74 -0.67 -7.55
C THR A 189 -10.69 -1.45 -6.22
N GLY A 190 -11.63 -2.37 -5.99
CA GLY A 190 -11.75 -3.07 -4.71
C GLY A 190 -12.37 -2.23 -3.59
N LEU A 191 -13.03 -1.11 -3.93
CA LEU A 191 -13.83 -0.32 -3.00
C LEU A 191 -15.31 -0.49 -3.32
N TYR A 192 -16.09 -0.92 -2.32
CA TYR A 192 -17.52 -1.20 -2.45
C TYR A 192 -18.33 -0.51 -1.36
N VAL A 193 -19.50 0.00 -1.72
CA VAL A 193 -20.59 0.31 -0.77
C VAL A 193 -21.60 -0.82 -0.88
N ILE A 194 -21.97 -1.44 0.21
CA ILE A 194 -22.81 -2.63 0.22
C ILE A 194 -23.99 -2.48 1.19
N SER A 195 -25.17 -2.88 0.74
CA SER A 195 -26.37 -2.98 1.58
C SER A 195 -26.22 -4.10 2.62
N PRO A 196 -26.69 -3.91 3.86
CA PRO A 196 -26.67 -4.96 4.89
C PRO A 196 -27.49 -6.20 4.49
N GLU A 197 -28.36 -6.09 3.52
CA GLU A 197 -29.14 -7.22 2.99
C GLU A 197 -28.27 -8.34 2.40
N ILE A 198 -27.01 -8.07 2.09
CA ILE A 198 -26.04 -9.10 1.67
C ILE A 198 -25.92 -10.22 2.70
N ARG A 199 -26.25 -9.97 3.98
CA ARG A 199 -26.30 -11.01 5.02
C ARG A 199 -27.29 -12.15 4.67
N LYS A 200 -28.43 -11.81 4.03
CA LYS A 200 -29.40 -12.81 3.55
C LYS A 200 -28.81 -13.64 2.41
N ILE A 201 -28.06 -12.98 1.53
CA ILE A 201 -27.37 -13.63 0.41
C ILE A 201 -26.34 -14.64 0.92
N PHE A 202 -25.50 -14.24 1.89
CA PHE A 202 -24.53 -15.16 2.49
C PHE A 202 -25.15 -16.38 3.18
N LYS A 203 -26.42 -16.30 3.58
CA LYS A 203 -27.17 -17.42 4.18
C LYS A 203 -27.96 -18.26 3.18
N SER A 204 -28.04 -17.86 1.89
CA SER A 204 -28.76 -18.63 0.87
C SER A 204 -28.06 -19.96 0.58
N GLU A 205 -28.82 -20.98 0.24
CA GLU A 205 -28.30 -22.33 -0.06
C GLU A 205 -27.21 -22.31 -1.12
N GLU A 206 -27.41 -21.55 -2.20
CA GLU A 206 -26.48 -21.45 -3.30
C GLU A 206 -25.12 -20.86 -2.85
N VAL A 207 -25.12 -19.80 -2.04
CA VAL A 207 -23.87 -19.20 -1.53
C VAL A 207 -23.24 -20.09 -0.47
N GLN A 208 -24.02 -20.83 0.30
CA GLN A 208 -23.49 -21.84 1.22
C GLN A 208 -22.81 -23.02 0.49
N GLU A 209 -23.31 -23.39 -0.68
CA GLU A 209 -22.63 -24.34 -1.55
C GLU A 209 -21.34 -23.77 -2.12
N MET A 210 -21.36 -22.51 -2.60
CA MET A 210 -20.15 -21.80 -3.02
C MET A 210 -19.10 -21.76 -1.89
N TYR A 211 -19.52 -21.49 -0.65
CA TYR A 211 -18.65 -21.51 0.52
C TYR A 211 -17.98 -22.89 0.72
N LYS A 212 -18.76 -23.99 0.65
CA LYS A 212 -18.22 -25.36 0.78
C LYS A 212 -17.19 -25.67 -0.32
N MET A 213 -17.35 -25.06 -1.50
CA MET A 213 -16.42 -25.20 -2.63
C MET A 213 -15.18 -24.26 -2.55
N GLY A 214 -15.08 -23.46 -1.49
CA GLY A 214 -14.01 -22.45 -1.36
C GLY A 214 -14.17 -21.22 -2.25
N LYS A 215 -15.36 -20.95 -2.77
CA LYS A 215 -15.69 -19.87 -3.71
C LYS A 215 -16.29 -18.67 -2.96
N MET A 216 -15.45 -17.85 -2.35
CA MET A 216 -15.86 -16.67 -1.57
C MET A 216 -14.97 -15.46 -1.88
N ASP A 217 -14.72 -15.22 -3.17
CA ASP A 217 -14.07 -14.02 -3.65
C ASP A 217 -15.10 -13.06 -4.27
N PHE A 218 -15.02 -11.76 -3.96
CA PHE A 218 -15.97 -10.79 -4.52
C PHE A 218 -15.92 -10.75 -6.05
N GLY A 219 -14.73 -10.63 -6.64
CA GLY A 219 -14.57 -10.48 -8.08
C GLY A 219 -14.92 -11.75 -8.86
N LYS A 220 -14.46 -12.90 -8.37
CA LYS A 220 -14.64 -14.18 -9.07
C LYS A 220 -16.01 -14.82 -8.86
N ASP A 221 -16.57 -14.66 -7.66
CA ASP A 221 -17.69 -15.47 -7.24
C ASP A 221 -18.93 -14.64 -6.94
N ILE A 222 -18.86 -13.68 -6.02
CA ILE A 222 -20.04 -12.99 -5.47
C ILE A 222 -20.60 -11.94 -6.43
N ILE A 223 -19.78 -11.09 -7.04
CA ILE A 223 -20.27 -10.06 -7.97
C ILE A 223 -20.92 -10.69 -9.19
N PRO A 224 -20.32 -11.68 -9.88
CA PRO A 224 -20.97 -12.38 -10.99
C PRO A 224 -22.29 -13.06 -10.58
N TYR A 225 -22.33 -13.67 -9.40
CA TYR A 225 -23.54 -14.28 -8.86
C TYR A 225 -24.67 -13.25 -8.66
N LEU A 226 -24.36 -12.11 -8.03
CA LEU A 226 -25.33 -11.04 -7.78
C LEU A 226 -25.88 -10.45 -9.10
N ILE A 227 -25.02 -10.24 -10.10
CA ILE A 227 -25.44 -9.78 -11.43
C ILE A 227 -26.37 -10.79 -12.08
N LYS A 228 -26.03 -12.08 -12.06
CA LYS A 228 -26.86 -13.16 -12.60
C LYS A 228 -28.24 -13.24 -11.95
N LYS A 229 -28.33 -12.93 -10.65
CA LYS A 229 -29.58 -12.89 -9.89
C LYS A 229 -30.37 -11.59 -10.07
N GLY A 230 -29.87 -10.64 -10.85
CA GLY A 230 -30.54 -9.37 -11.15
C GLY A 230 -30.49 -8.31 -10.04
N TYR A 231 -29.62 -8.46 -9.04
CA TYR A 231 -29.45 -7.44 -8.00
C TYR A 231 -29.02 -6.11 -8.61
N PRO A 232 -29.47 -4.95 -8.07
CA PRO A 232 -29.12 -3.62 -8.57
C PRO A 232 -27.67 -3.26 -8.16
N ILE A 233 -26.72 -3.61 -9.02
CA ILE A 233 -25.29 -3.29 -8.84
C ILE A 233 -24.92 -2.18 -9.80
N TYR A 234 -24.28 -1.13 -9.28
CA TYR A 234 -23.90 0.05 -10.04
C TYR A 234 -22.40 0.32 -9.96
N GLY A 235 -21.86 0.91 -11.04
CA GLY A 235 -20.49 1.37 -11.11
C GLY A 235 -20.38 2.88 -10.87
N TYR A 236 -19.59 3.29 -9.89
CA TYR A 236 -19.18 4.67 -9.69
C TYR A 236 -17.83 4.90 -10.34
N ILE A 237 -17.78 5.67 -11.43
CA ILE A 237 -16.53 5.93 -12.17
C ILE A 237 -15.78 7.07 -11.49
N THR A 238 -14.49 6.87 -11.22
CA THR A 238 -13.60 7.90 -10.69
C THR A 238 -12.33 8.06 -11.52
N ASN A 239 -11.81 9.29 -11.58
CA ASN A 239 -10.48 9.60 -12.08
C ASN A 239 -9.48 9.92 -10.95
N ASP A 240 -9.93 9.84 -9.70
CA ASP A 240 -9.10 10.10 -8.53
C ASP A 240 -7.92 9.14 -8.42
N LEU A 241 -6.97 9.49 -7.54
CA LEU A 241 -5.79 8.68 -7.31
C LEU A 241 -6.17 7.28 -6.78
N TRP A 242 -5.68 6.28 -7.46
CA TRP A 242 -5.79 4.88 -7.02
C TRP A 242 -4.58 4.08 -7.50
N PHE A 243 -4.00 3.28 -6.62
CA PHE A 243 -2.93 2.35 -6.90
C PHE A 243 -3.19 0.99 -6.25
N ASP A 244 -3.03 -0.08 -7.03
CA ASP A 244 -2.79 -1.42 -6.51
C ASP A 244 -1.28 -1.65 -6.49
N VAL A 245 -0.68 -1.66 -5.29
CA VAL A 245 0.76 -1.89 -5.10
C VAL A 245 1.04 -3.40 -5.12
N GLY A 246 0.82 -4.04 -6.28
CA GLY A 246 0.87 -5.50 -6.43
C GLY A 246 2.24 -6.07 -6.77
N THR A 247 3.17 -5.27 -7.28
CA THR A 247 4.51 -5.70 -7.73
C THR A 247 5.57 -4.69 -7.32
N PRO A 248 6.87 -5.06 -7.30
CA PRO A 248 7.97 -4.11 -7.02
C PRO A 248 8.00 -2.90 -7.96
N GLY A 249 7.72 -3.09 -9.25
CA GLY A 249 7.64 -1.98 -10.20
C GLY A 249 6.51 -1.00 -9.83
N ARG A 250 5.30 -1.50 -9.59
CA ARG A 250 4.17 -0.67 -9.12
C ARG A 250 4.42 0.01 -7.78
N TYR A 251 5.19 -0.63 -6.91
CA TYR A 251 5.63 -0.01 -5.65
C TYR A 251 6.49 1.21 -5.93
N LEU A 252 7.49 1.12 -6.81
CA LEU A 252 8.34 2.26 -7.18
C LEU A 252 7.55 3.35 -7.91
N ASP A 253 6.64 2.98 -8.81
CA ASP A 253 5.75 3.93 -9.51
C ASP A 253 4.86 4.69 -8.53
N ALA A 254 4.27 3.98 -7.56
CA ALA A 254 3.48 4.60 -6.49
C ALA A 254 4.34 5.54 -5.64
N MET A 255 5.57 5.14 -5.29
CA MET A 255 6.51 5.98 -4.55
C MET A 255 6.82 7.27 -5.31
N LEU A 256 7.21 7.17 -6.57
CA LEU A 256 7.56 8.34 -7.40
C LEU A 256 6.36 9.28 -7.57
N THR A 257 5.18 8.72 -7.81
CA THR A 257 3.96 9.53 -7.95
C THR A 257 3.61 10.23 -6.64
N LEU A 258 3.66 9.55 -5.51
CA LEU A 258 3.37 10.14 -4.20
C LEU A 258 4.41 11.20 -3.80
N LEU A 259 5.70 10.99 -4.07
CA LEU A 259 6.74 12.00 -3.84
C LEU A 259 6.39 13.30 -4.57
N LYS A 260 5.85 13.19 -5.78
CA LYS A 260 5.45 14.32 -6.62
C LYS A 260 4.12 14.94 -6.20
N THR A 261 3.11 14.15 -5.83
CA THR A 261 1.72 14.60 -5.72
C THR A 261 1.18 14.72 -4.29
N LEU A 262 1.76 13.98 -3.33
CA LEU A 262 1.26 13.96 -1.95
C LEU A 262 1.35 15.36 -1.32
N ASP A 263 0.33 15.79 -0.60
CA ASP A 263 0.31 17.08 0.08
C ASP A 263 1.51 17.24 1.03
N ALA A 264 2.07 18.45 1.09
CA ALA A 264 3.26 18.72 1.91
C ALA A 264 3.04 18.38 3.41
N LYS A 265 1.82 18.59 3.93
CA LYS A 265 1.44 18.20 5.30
C LYS A 265 1.53 16.69 5.53
N ASP A 266 1.28 15.89 4.49
CA ASP A 266 1.28 14.43 4.54
C ASP A 266 2.67 13.82 4.36
N MET A 267 3.65 14.61 3.95
CA MET A 267 5.06 14.19 3.97
C MET A 267 5.64 14.12 5.40
N HIS A 268 4.94 14.70 6.40
CA HIS A 268 5.37 14.77 7.80
C HIS A 268 6.82 15.22 7.99
N GLY A 269 7.33 16.02 7.05
CA GLY A 269 8.69 16.53 7.00
C GLY A 269 8.74 18.04 6.83
N ILE A 270 9.87 18.60 7.14
CA ILE A 270 10.14 20.01 6.86
C ILE A 270 10.84 20.12 5.52
N ARG A 271 10.29 20.93 4.64
CA ARG A 271 10.87 21.23 3.33
C ARG A 271 12.16 22.04 3.52
N ILE A 272 13.27 21.54 2.97
CA ILE A 272 14.59 22.19 3.14
C ILE A 272 14.98 23.10 1.98
N ASP A 273 14.30 22.97 0.83
CA ASP A 273 14.47 23.82 -0.35
C ASP A 273 13.11 24.44 -0.74
N PRO A 274 13.01 25.77 -0.94
CA PRO A 274 11.74 26.43 -1.27
C PRO A 274 11.20 26.07 -2.67
N ASN A 275 12.09 25.71 -3.59
CA ASN A 275 11.75 25.47 -5.01
C ASN A 275 11.60 23.97 -5.35
N ARG A 276 12.06 23.06 -4.48
CA ARG A 276 12.09 21.63 -4.72
C ARG A 276 11.32 20.88 -3.63
N ARG A 277 10.75 19.75 -3.95
CA ARG A 277 10.04 18.90 -2.99
C ARG A 277 10.99 17.97 -2.22
N ILE A 278 11.89 18.58 -1.45
CA ILE A 278 12.86 17.86 -0.62
C ILE A 278 12.44 18.01 0.85
N PHE A 279 11.98 16.92 1.46
CA PHE A 279 11.47 16.88 2.82
C PHE A 279 12.36 16.06 3.74
N VAL A 280 12.62 16.57 4.94
CA VAL A 280 13.34 15.84 6.01
C VAL A 280 12.45 15.76 7.24
N GLN A 281 12.18 14.54 7.69
CA GLN A 281 11.26 14.26 8.81
C GLN A 281 11.92 14.43 10.17
N GLY A 282 11.09 14.47 11.22
CA GLY A 282 11.50 14.49 12.61
C GLY A 282 11.42 15.85 13.28
N THR A 283 10.84 15.87 14.48
CA THR A 283 10.58 17.08 15.29
C THR A 283 11.42 17.12 16.56
N SER A 284 12.02 16.00 16.99
CA SER A 284 12.89 15.97 18.18
C SER A 284 14.12 16.87 18.03
N PRO A 285 14.74 17.31 19.12
CA PRO A 285 15.96 18.12 19.09
C PRO A 285 17.08 17.48 18.27
N ASP A 286 17.29 16.17 18.40
CA ASP A 286 18.30 15.43 17.63
C ASP A 286 17.95 15.38 16.13
N SER A 287 16.70 15.08 15.77
CA SER A 287 16.25 15.13 14.37
C SER A 287 16.41 16.53 13.77
N ARG A 288 16.19 17.59 14.55
CA ARG A 288 16.42 18.97 14.12
C ARG A 288 17.90 19.22 13.81
N LYS A 289 18.83 18.76 14.67
CA LYS A 289 20.28 18.88 14.44
C LYS A 289 20.68 18.19 13.13
N ARG A 290 20.23 16.95 12.91
CA ARG A 290 20.52 16.18 11.69
C ARG A 290 19.94 16.85 10.44
N ARG A 291 18.69 17.31 10.49
CA ARG A 291 18.10 18.07 9.39
C ARG A 291 18.87 19.34 9.05
N LEU A 292 19.33 20.08 10.06
CA LEU A 292 20.15 21.28 9.84
C LEU A 292 21.51 20.92 9.22
N ALA A 293 22.12 19.81 9.61
CA ALA A 293 23.36 19.31 9.01
C ALA A 293 23.13 18.96 7.52
N ILE A 294 22.09 18.18 7.20
CA ILE A 294 21.72 17.85 5.82
C ILE A 294 21.48 19.13 4.99
N LYS A 295 20.69 20.08 5.52
CA LYS A 295 20.41 21.36 4.83
C LYS A 295 21.68 22.17 4.60
N ARG A 296 22.63 22.16 5.55
CA ARG A 296 23.90 22.86 5.44
C ARG A 296 24.80 22.25 4.37
N MET A 297 24.94 20.91 4.34
CA MET A 297 25.69 20.20 3.31
C MET A 297 25.10 20.43 1.92
N TYR A 298 23.77 20.34 1.80
CA TYR A 298 23.05 20.63 0.56
C TYR A 298 23.33 22.04 0.03
N LYS A 299 23.22 23.06 0.90
CA LYS A 299 23.52 24.47 0.52
C LYS A 299 24.98 24.72 0.12
N LYS A 300 25.92 23.96 0.68
CA LYS A 300 27.34 24.03 0.34
C LYS A 300 27.73 23.22 -0.89
N GLY A 301 26.81 22.47 -1.49
CA GLY A 301 27.08 21.56 -2.60
C GLY A 301 27.84 20.28 -2.19
N GLU A 302 28.03 20.05 -0.89
CA GLU A 302 28.63 18.82 -0.34
C GLU A 302 27.68 17.61 -0.41
N LEU A 303 26.39 17.85 -0.65
CA LEU A 303 25.33 16.87 -0.85
C LEU A 303 24.47 17.31 -2.03
N LYS A 304 24.25 16.45 -3.01
CA LYS A 304 23.38 16.73 -4.17
C LYS A 304 22.05 16.03 -4.00
N LEU A 305 20.97 16.82 -3.99
CA LEU A 305 19.60 16.32 -3.88
C LEU A 305 18.80 16.83 -5.09
N GLU A 306 18.28 15.92 -5.92
CA GLU A 306 17.58 16.26 -7.16
C GLU A 306 16.17 15.63 -7.23
N GLY A 307 15.23 16.37 -7.82
CA GLY A 307 13.83 15.93 -7.93
C GLY A 307 13.08 15.96 -6.60
N ASN A 308 12.22 14.96 -6.39
CA ASN A 308 11.34 14.84 -5.23
C ASN A 308 11.93 13.82 -4.23
N ILE A 309 12.17 14.22 -3.01
CA ILE A 309 12.89 13.39 -2.03
C ILE A 309 12.21 13.44 -0.67
N LEU A 310 12.13 12.28 -0.02
CA LEU A 310 11.76 12.16 1.38
C LEU A 310 12.91 11.52 2.17
N ILE A 311 13.41 12.22 3.18
CA ILE A 311 14.41 11.71 4.13
C ILE A 311 13.77 11.57 5.50
N GLY A 312 13.86 10.39 6.09
CA GLY A 312 13.32 10.04 7.39
C GLY A 312 14.03 10.74 8.55
N ARG A 313 13.44 10.58 9.73
CA ARG A 313 14.04 11.08 10.97
C ARG A 313 15.32 10.30 11.33
N HIS A 314 16.25 10.97 11.99
CA HIS A 314 17.51 10.39 12.48
C HIS A 314 18.42 9.78 11.38
N CYS A 315 18.21 10.11 10.10
CA CYS A 315 19.12 9.70 9.04
C CYS A 315 20.46 10.43 9.14
N GLN A 316 21.53 9.75 8.76
CA GLN A 316 22.88 10.31 8.59
C GLN A 316 23.28 10.11 7.13
N ILE A 317 23.80 11.14 6.50
CA ILE A 317 24.20 11.10 5.08
C ILE A 317 25.61 11.69 4.99
N GLY A 318 26.51 10.94 4.36
CA GLY A 318 27.88 11.36 4.11
C GLY A 318 28.01 12.43 3.02
N LYS A 319 29.18 13.07 2.97
CA LYS A 319 29.48 14.08 1.94
C LYS A 319 29.57 13.45 0.55
N HIS A 320 29.42 14.29 -0.48
CA HIS A 320 29.52 13.91 -1.89
C HIS A 320 28.50 12.87 -2.34
N THR A 321 27.48 12.60 -1.51
CA THR A 321 26.37 11.72 -1.82
C THR A 321 25.39 12.41 -2.79
N TYR A 322 24.88 11.64 -3.75
CA TYR A 322 23.87 12.05 -4.74
C TYR A 322 22.58 11.26 -4.52
N ILE A 323 21.46 11.95 -4.34
CA ILE A 323 20.14 11.35 -4.18
C ILE A 323 19.17 12.00 -5.15
N GLU A 324 18.46 11.17 -5.92
CA GLU A 324 17.47 11.62 -6.91
C GLU A 324 16.19 10.82 -6.80
N GLU A 325 15.02 11.51 -6.81
CA GLU A 325 13.68 10.89 -6.88
C GLU A 325 13.52 9.67 -5.95
N SER A 326 13.95 9.79 -4.69
CA SER A 326 14.09 8.63 -3.80
C SER A 326 13.51 8.89 -2.41
N SER A 327 13.18 7.79 -1.73
CA SER A 327 12.72 7.79 -0.34
C SER A 327 13.73 7.06 0.55
N ILE A 328 14.12 7.71 1.65
CA ILE A 328 15.01 7.16 2.66
C ILE A 328 14.27 7.15 4.00
N ASP A 329 14.05 5.97 4.57
CA ASP A 329 13.31 5.84 5.81
C ASP A 329 14.20 6.03 7.05
N ASN A 330 13.58 6.05 8.20
CA ASN A 330 14.12 6.46 9.49
C ASN A 330 15.38 5.68 9.91
N PHE A 331 16.29 6.35 10.63
CA PHE A 331 17.48 5.74 11.22
C PHE A 331 18.47 5.12 10.21
N THR A 332 18.34 5.44 8.93
CA THR A 332 19.25 4.96 7.88
C THR A 332 20.55 5.75 7.90
N ILE A 333 21.67 5.04 7.75
CA ILE A 333 23.02 5.58 7.68
C ILE A 333 23.54 5.39 6.26
N ILE A 334 23.92 6.47 5.62
CA ILE A 334 24.47 6.50 4.26
C ILE A 334 25.88 7.09 4.32
N GLY A 335 26.84 6.38 3.78
CA GLY A 335 28.24 6.76 3.71
C GLY A 335 28.54 7.92 2.75
N GLU A 336 29.83 8.17 2.54
CA GLU A 336 30.32 9.19 1.63
C GLU A 336 30.24 8.72 0.16
N GLY A 337 29.95 9.66 -0.76
CA GLY A 337 30.01 9.41 -2.20
C GLY A 337 28.97 8.42 -2.74
N VAL A 338 27.95 8.09 -1.96
CA VAL A 338 26.88 7.15 -2.35
C VAL A 338 26.00 7.77 -3.43
N LYS A 339 25.55 6.95 -4.39
CA LYS A 339 24.57 7.32 -5.43
C LYS A 339 23.27 6.56 -5.23
N ILE A 340 22.14 7.27 -5.05
CA ILE A 340 20.80 6.68 -4.90
C ILE A 340 19.86 7.35 -5.89
N VAL A 341 19.28 6.58 -6.81
CA VAL A 341 18.40 7.08 -7.86
C VAL A 341 17.13 6.25 -7.95
N LYS A 342 15.96 6.90 -7.93
CA LYS A 342 14.64 6.30 -8.07
C LYS A 342 14.44 5.05 -7.19
N SER A 343 14.92 5.13 -5.96
CA SER A 343 15.00 3.97 -5.07
C SER A 343 14.32 4.24 -3.72
N SER A 344 13.82 3.17 -3.12
CA SER A 344 13.23 3.18 -1.78
C SER A 344 14.15 2.44 -0.82
N LEU A 345 14.67 3.14 0.19
CA LEU A 345 15.39 2.54 1.32
C LEU A 345 14.47 2.58 2.53
N MET A 346 14.15 1.42 3.08
CA MET A 346 13.36 1.32 4.30
C MET A 346 14.20 1.60 5.55
N ASP A 347 13.60 1.51 6.73
CA ASP A 347 14.23 1.96 7.97
C ASP A 347 15.45 1.11 8.40
N ARG A 348 16.40 1.77 9.07
CA ARG A 348 17.60 1.18 9.69
C ARG A 348 18.54 0.46 8.71
N CYS A 349 18.59 0.93 7.47
CA CYS A 349 19.62 0.45 6.54
C CYS A 349 20.99 1.08 6.84
N TYR A 350 22.04 0.34 6.55
CA TYR A 350 23.42 0.81 6.50
C TYR A 350 23.96 0.70 5.08
N ILE A 351 24.37 1.82 4.50
CA ILE A 351 24.90 1.91 3.14
C ILE A 351 26.35 2.42 3.22
N GLY A 352 27.29 1.56 2.88
CA GLY A 352 28.72 1.88 2.87
C GLY A 352 29.10 2.92 1.80
N ASP A 353 30.31 3.44 1.91
CA ASP A 353 30.80 4.51 1.07
C ASP A 353 30.82 4.10 -0.43
N TYR A 354 30.52 5.05 -1.31
CA TYR A 354 30.56 4.88 -2.77
C TYR A 354 29.64 3.79 -3.34
N ALA A 355 28.68 3.30 -2.56
CA ALA A 355 27.65 2.39 -3.05
C ALA A 355 26.77 3.05 -4.13
N ILE A 356 26.30 2.26 -5.09
CA ILE A 356 25.39 2.69 -6.15
C ILE A 356 24.09 1.90 -6.05
N ILE A 357 22.97 2.59 -5.88
CA ILE A 357 21.63 1.99 -5.75
C ILE A 357 20.73 2.70 -6.75
N GLU A 358 20.22 1.98 -7.74
CA GLU A 358 19.39 2.54 -8.80
C GLU A 358 18.14 1.69 -9.02
N ASN A 359 16.98 2.34 -9.12
CA ASN A 359 15.69 1.71 -9.41
C ASN A 359 15.40 0.46 -8.55
N SER A 360 15.73 0.54 -7.26
CA SER A 360 15.76 -0.62 -6.36
C SER A 360 15.00 -0.37 -5.06
N ILE A 361 14.57 -1.48 -4.44
CA ILE A 361 13.91 -1.46 -3.14
C ILE A 361 14.81 -2.18 -2.14
N ILE A 362 15.23 -1.46 -1.11
CA ILE A 362 16.05 -1.97 -0.02
C ILE A 362 15.18 -2.02 1.22
N ALA A 363 14.88 -3.22 1.72
CA ALA A 363 14.03 -3.41 2.90
C ALA A 363 14.76 -3.08 4.21
N ARG A 364 14.09 -3.30 5.32
CA ARG A 364 14.56 -2.91 6.65
C ARG A 364 15.83 -3.66 7.05
N HIS A 365 16.69 -3.01 7.85
CA HIS A 365 17.89 -3.59 8.46
C HIS A 365 18.90 -4.15 7.46
N VAL A 366 18.83 -3.78 6.18
CA VAL A 366 19.81 -4.21 5.18
C VAL A 366 21.14 -3.50 5.40
N GLU A 367 22.22 -4.27 5.41
CA GLU A 367 23.60 -3.78 5.47
C GLU A 367 24.27 -3.95 4.10
N ILE A 368 24.63 -2.85 3.44
CA ILE A 368 25.36 -2.85 2.18
C ILE A 368 26.78 -2.37 2.47
N ARG A 369 27.74 -3.27 2.53
CA ARG A 369 29.15 -2.94 2.66
C ARG A 369 29.68 -2.46 1.33
N SER A 370 30.44 -1.37 1.34
CA SER A 370 30.98 -0.76 0.13
C SER A 370 32.11 0.18 0.51
N SER A 371 33.06 0.35 -0.36
CA SER A 371 34.18 1.30 -0.22
C SER A 371 34.57 1.88 -1.57
N LYS A 372 35.42 2.92 -1.56
CA LYS A 372 35.90 3.57 -2.78
C LYS A 372 36.67 2.62 -3.71
N SER A 373 37.41 1.68 -3.14
CA SER A 373 38.17 0.69 -3.89
C SER A 373 37.33 -0.48 -4.40
N ARG A 374 36.23 -0.79 -3.69
CA ARG A 374 35.30 -1.89 -4.00
C ARG A 374 33.85 -1.41 -3.86
N PRO A 375 33.38 -0.59 -4.79
CA PRO A 375 31.99 -0.08 -4.73
C PRO A 375 31.00 -1.20 -5.02
N THR A 376 29.98 -1.29 -4.16
CA THR A 376 28.85 -2.22 -4.33
C THR A 376 27.77 -1.57 -5.18
N ARG A 377 27.20 -2.34 -6.13
CA ARG A 377 26.17 -1.86 -7.07
C ARG A 377 24.92 -2.70 -6.97
N ILE A 378 23.77 -2.04 -6.80
CA ILE A 378 22.44 -2.65 -6.75
C ILE A 378 21.54 -1.93 -7.73
N ILE A 379 21.11 -2.62 -8.78
CA ILE A 379 20.36 -2.03 -9.90
C ILE A 379 19.12 -2.88 -10.20
N ASN A 380 17.96 -2.24 -10.37
CA ASN A 380 16.67 -2.89 -10.69
C ASN A 380 16.36 -4.08 -9.79
N SER A 381 16.70 -4.01 -8.50
CA SER A 381 16.68 -5.17 -7.61
C SER A 381 15.85 -4.93 -6.35
N VAL A 382 15.42 -6.03 -5.75
CA VAL A 382 14.68 -6.01 -4.47
C VAL A 382 15.48 -6.79 -3.44
N ILE A 383 15.91 -6.12 -2.40
CA ILE A 383 16.66 -6.70 -1.29
C ILE A 383 15.74 -6.73 -0.06
N ALA A 384 15.43 -7.92 0.44
CA ALA A 384 14.55 -8.10 1.59
C ALA A 384 15.25 -7.79 2.93
N GLU A 385 14.49 -7.89 4.02
CA GLU A 385 14.97 -7.51 5.35
C GLU A 385 16.11 -8.41 5.87
N ASP A 386 16.97 -7.81 6.71
CA ASP A 386 18.10 -8.48 7.37
C ASP A 386 19.11 -9.12 6.40
N VAL A 387 19.26 -8.58 5.19
CA VAL A 387 20.28 -9.02 4.22
C VAL A 387 21.57 -8.26 4.44
N VAL A 388 22.69 -8.96 4.43
CA VAL A 388 24.04 -8.37 4.46
C VAL A 388 24.73 -8.61 3.10
N ILE A 389 25.21 -7.54 2.49
CA ILE A 389 25.88 -7.57 1.17
C ILE A 389 27.34 -7.14 1.34
N GLY A 390 28.25 -8.02 0.95
CA GLY A 390 29.70 -7.78 1.00
C GLY A 390 30.17 -6.76 -0.03
N GLU A 391 31.31 -6.10 0.24
CA GLU A 391 31.91 -5.09 -0.61
C GLU A 391 32.18 -5.57 -2.05
N GLY A 392 32.04 -4.66 -3.01
CA GLY A 392 32.33 -4.94 -4.41
C GLY A 392 31.33 -5.86 -5.09
N SER A 393 30.23 -6.20 -4.42
CA SER A 393 29.17 -7.02 -5.03
C SER A 393 28.38 -6.25 -6.08
N GLU A 394 27.96 -6.94 -7.12
CA GLU A 394 27.10 -6.41 -8.17
C GLU A 394 25.81 -7.25 -8.27
N ILE A 395 24.66 -6.60 -7.99
CA ILE A 395 23.34 -7.24 -7.95
C ILE A 395 22.44 -6.50 -8.92
N VAL A 396 22.03 -7.16 -9.99
CA VAL A 396 21.26 -6.55 -11.09
C VAL A 396 20.03 -7.40 -11.41
N ASN A 397 18.86 -6.77 -11.60
CA ASN A 397 17.59 -7.43 -11.94
C ASN A 397 17.25 -8.60 -10.99
N SER A 398 17.62 -8.51 -9.72
CA SER A 398 17.59 -9.67 -8.81
C SER A 398 16.67 -9.46 -7.62
N LYS A 399 16.23 -10.58 -7.03
CA LYS A 399 15.42 -10.61 -5.81
C LYS A 399 16.13 -11.42 -4.74
N ILE A 400 16.54 -10.78 -3.67
CA ILE A 400 17.21 -11.42 -2.53
C ILE A 400 16.22 -11.53 -1.38
N TYR A 401 15.99 -12.76 -0.93
CA TYR A 401 15.07 -13.07 0.16
C TYR A 401 15.68 -12.76 1.53
N PRO A 402 14.87 -12.71 2.61
CA PRO A 402 15.34 -12.29 3.93
C PRO A 402 16.51 -13.13 4.47
N HIS A 403 17.29 -12.52 5.38
CA HIS A 403 18.34 -13.17 6.16
C HIS A 403 19.48 -13.78 5.35
N LYS A 404 19.79 -13.24 4.16
CA LYS A 404 20.89 -13.72 3.33
C LYS A 404 22.19 -12.96 3.61
N LEU A 405 23.28 -13.69 3.57
CA LEU A 405 24.64 -13.15 3.57
C LEU A 405 25.23 -13.32 2.16
N ILE A 406 25.48 -12.22 1.49
CA ILE A 406 26.14 -12.17 0.18
C ILE A 406 27.63 -11.88 0.40
N ASN A 407 28.49 -12.78 -0.07
CA ASN A 407 29.92 -12.60 0.07
C ASN A 407 30.42 -11.39 -0.75
N ALA A 408 31.57 -10.85 -0.35
CA ALA A 408 32.20 -9.77 -1.11
C ALA A 408 32.49 -10.19 -2.56
N GLU A 409 32.41 -9.21 -3.48
CA GLU A 409 32.69 -9.38 -4.92
C GLU A 409 31.75 -10.38 -5.62
N SER A 410 30.59 -10.69 -5.01
CA SER A 410 29.56 -11.54 -5.62
C SER A 410 28.89 -10.84 -6.81
N LYS A 411 28.63 -11.60 -7.87
CA LYS A 411 27.91 -11.12 -9.06
C LYS A 411 26.62 -11.90 -9.23
N LEU A 412 25.49 -11.21 -9.06
CA LEU A 412 24.16 -11.79 -9.16
C LEU A 412 23.36 -11.02 -10.23
N TYR A 413 23.04 -11.69 -11.31
CA TYR A 413 22.26 -11.15 -12.42
C TYR A 413 21.01 -11.99 -12.63
N ASP A 414 19.86 -11.34 -12.81
CA ASP A 414 18.57 -12.00 -13.07
C ASP A 414 18.29 -13.16 -12.09
N THR A 415 18.73 -13.00 -10.84
CA THR A 415 18.75 -14.07 -9.83
C THR A 415 17.63 -13.90 -8.82
N VAL A 416 16.97 -15.00 -8.47
CA VAL A 416 16.10 -15.08 -7.29
C VAL A 416 16.80 -15.97 -6.27
N LEU A 417 17.33 -15.34 -5.21
CA LEU A 417 18.01 -16.03 -4.11
C LEU A 417 17.04 -16.17 -2.92
N THR A 418 16.49 -17.37 -2.76
CA THR A 418 15.51 -17.73 -1.71
C THR A 418 16.15 -18.31 -0.47
#